data_d09ffaa8dd2712092d992a1d2b3a6ec0
#
_entry.id   d09ffaa8dd2712092d992a1d2b3a6ec0
#
_cell.length_a   1.000
_cell.length_b   1.000
_cell.length_c   1.000
_cell.angle_alpha   90.00
_cell.angle_beta   90.00
_cell.angle_gamma   90.00
#
_symmetry.space_group_name_H-M   'P 1'
#
loop_
_entity.id
_entity.type
_entity.pdbx_description
1 polymer ?
#
loop_
_entity_poly.entity_id
_entity_poly.type
_entity_poly.pdbx_seq_one_letter_code
_entity_poly.pdbx_strand_id
1 'polypeptide(L)'
;FLIHCEGTRFTEQKHQISMQVAEAKGLPKLKYHLLPRTKGFAVTVQCLRNVVSAVYDSTLNFRNNENPTLLGVLNGKKYHADLYVRQEVPEDEQECSKWLHKLYQEKDAFQEEYYRTGTYPAVPIVPPQRPWTLLNWLFWAVLLLYPLFKLLINMINSGSSLTLASFAFVIIMASVGVRWMIGVTEINKGSAYGNNHNKQKQK
;
A
#
# COMPACT_ATOMS: atom_id res chain seq x y z
N PHE A 1 7.41 -14.31 -3.61
CA PHE A 1 8.13 -13.07 -3.96
C PHE A 1 7.14 -11.99 -4.37
N LEU A 2 7.25 -10.75 -3.86
CA LEU A 2 6.35 -9.63 -4.18
C LEU A 2 7.12 -8.59 -5.00
N ILE A 3 6.57 -8.21 -6.16
CA ILE A 3 7.15 -7.19 -7.04
C ILE A 3 6.12 -6.08 -7.28
N HIS A 4 6.55 -4.84 -7.09
CA HIS A 4 5.83 -3.66 -7.54
C HIS A 4 6.46 -3.16 -8.84
N CYS A 5 5.92 -3.60 -9.98
CA CYS A 5 6.50 -3.33 -11.30
C CYS A 5 6.53 -1.83 -11.67
N GLU A 6 5.69 -1.00 -11.10
CA GLU A 6 5.74 0.46 -11.27
C GLU A 6 6.98 1.07 -10.60
N GLY A 7 7.56 0.40 -9.60
CA GLY A 7 8.77 0.80 -8.89
C GLY A 7 8.63 2.05 -8.01
N THR A 8 7.44 2.64 -7.94
CA THR A 8 7.15 3.83 -7.12
C THR A 8 5.65 3.98 -6.90
N ARG A 9 5.26 4.83 -5.95
CA ARG A 9 3.86 5.21 -5.75
C ARG A 9 3.36 6.06 -6.92
N PHE A 10 2.10 5.87 -7.29
CA PHE A 10 1.41 6.75 -8.24
C PHE A 10 1.34 8.18 -7.68
N THR A 11 1.72 9.15 -8.49
CA THR A 11 1.47 10.58 -8.31
C THR A 11 1.24 11.18 -9.69
N GLU A 12 0.45 12.24 -9.78
CA GLU A 12 0.13 12.89 -11.05
C GLU A 12 1.40 13.30 -11.83
N GLN A 13 2.38 13.87 -11.15
CA GLN A 13 3.65 14.26 -11.78
C GLN A 13 4.41 13.05 -12.37
N LYS A 14 4.45 11.92 -11.63
CA LYS A 14 5.10 10.70 -12.11
C LYS A 14 4.32 10.05 -13.24
N HIS A 15 3.00 10.14 -13.19
CA HIS A 15 2.15 9.67 -14.27
C HIS A 15 2.43 10.43 -15.56
N GLN A 16 2.45 11.76 -15.53
CA GLN A 16 2.78 12.60 -16.71
C GLN A 16 4.15 12.24 -17.29
N ILE A 17 5.18 12.11 -16.44
CA ILE A 17 6.53 11.70 -16.90
C ILE A 17 6.49 10.28 -17.51
N SER A 18 5.76 9.37 -16.88
CA SER A 18 5.58 7.99 -17.35
C SER A 18 4.92 7.95 -18.73
N MET A 19 3.91 8.78 -18.96
CA MET A 19 3.21 8.86 -20.24
C MET A 19 4.07 9.49 -21.35
N GLN A 20 4.90 10.46 -21.02
CA GLN A 20 5.91 10.99 -21.97
C GLN A 20 6.92 9.90 -22.38
N VAL A 21 7.36 9.06 -21.43
CA VAL A 21 8.25 7.93 -21.73
C VAL A 21 7.53 6.88 -22.59
N ALA A 22 6.25 6.60 -22.32
CA ALA A 22 5.45 5.69 -23.13
C ALA A 22 5.36 6.18 -24.59
N GLU A 23 5.05 7.45 -24.79
CA GLU A 23 4.98 8.07 -26.11
C GLU A 23 6.32 8.00 -26.86
N ALA A 24 7.43 8.37 -26.19
CA ALA A 24 8.77 8.30 -26.77
C ALA A 24 9.20 6.88 -27.17
N LYS A 25 8.63 5.84 -26.55
CA LYS A 25 8.90 4.43 -26.84
C LYS A 25 7.86 3.76 -27.74
N GLY A 26 6.86 4.50 -28.22
CA GLY A 26 5.75 3.94 -28.98
C GLY A 26 4.89 2.93 -28.19
N LEU A 27 4.84 3.06 -26.85
CA LEU A 27 4.05 2.22 -25.98
C LEU A 27 2.70 2.89 -25.71
N PRO A 28 1.63 2.08 -25.46
CA PRO A 28 0.33 2.64 -25.14
C PRO A 28 0.36 3.42 -23.82
N LYS A 29 -0.40 4.52 -23.79
CA LYS A 29 -0.57 5.35 -22.61
C LYS A 29 -1.58 4.68 -21.68
N LEU A 30 -1.24 4.64 -20.40
CA LEU A 30 -2.09 4.12 -19.32
C LEU A 30 -2.74 5.30 -18.60
N LYS A 31 -3.99 5.12 -18.18
CA LYS A 31 -4.77 6.18 -17.51
C LYS A 31 -4.64 6.12 -15.99
N TYR A 32 -4.62 4.94 -15.44
CA TYR A 32 -4.68 4.69 -13.99
C TYR A 32 -3.39 4.13 -13.40
N HIS A 33 -2.45 3.72 -14.25
CA HIS A 33 -1.20 3.08 -13.83
C HIS A 33 0.02 3.81 -14.41
N LEU A 34 1.17 3.61 -13.76
CA LEU A 34 2.45 4.00 -14.32
C LEU A 34 2.94 2.93 -15.30
N LEU A 35 3.80 3.32 -16.23
CA LEU A 35 4.45 2.37 -17.13
C LEU A 35 5.31 1.38 -16.32
N PRO A 36 5.12 0.06 -16.46
CA PRO A 36 5.86 -0.91 -15.68
C PRO A 36 7.34 -0.94 -16.05
N ARG A 37 8.18 -1.19 -15.04
CA ARG A 37 9.62 -1.39 -15.21
C ARG A 37 9.89 -2.86 -15.53
N THR A 38 10.05 -3.17 -16.80
CA THR A 38 10.11 -4.55 -17.28
C THR A 38 11.40 -5.28 -16.94
N LYS A 39 12.55 -4.57 -16.84
CA LYS A 39 13.86 -5.19 -16.60
C LYS A 39 13.93 -5.99 -15.29
N GLY A 40 13.45 -5.39 -14.18
CA GLY A 40 13.45 -6.06 -12.89
C GLY A 40 12.56 -7.29 -12.88
N PHE A 41 11.39 -7.20 -13.50
CA PHE A 41 10.46 -8.31 -13.63
C PHE A 41 11.06 -9.44 -14.46
N ALA A 42 11.60 -9.16 -15.64
CA ALA A 42 12.20 -10.15 -16.52
C ALA A 42 13.35 -10.90 -15.83
N VAL A 43 14.28 -10.18 -15.20
CA VAL A 43 15.39 -10.82 -14.44
C VAL A 43 14.85 -11.71 -13.32
N THR A 44 13.82 -11.27 -12.60
CA THR A 44 13.23 -12.05 -11.51
C THR A 44 12.59 -13.34 -12.03
N VAL A 45 11.81 -13.26 -13.09
CA VAL A 45 11.18 -14.45 -13.72
C VAL A 45 12.26 -15.42 -14.20
N GLN A 46 13.31 -14.92 -14.84
CA GLN A 46 14.44 -15.75 -15.30
C GLN A 46 15.15 -16.46 -14.15
N CYS A 47 15.49 -15.74 -13.09
CA CYS A 47 16.19 -16.32 -11.94
C CYS A 47 15.32 -17.33 -11.17
N LEU A 48 14.03 -17.19 -11.18
CA LEU A 48 13.08 -18.00 -10.41
C LEU A 48 12.34 -19.05 -11.24
N ARG A 49 12.67 -19.21 -12.50
CA ARG A 49 11.96 -20.08 -13.47
C ARG A 49 11.69 -21.49 -12.96
N ASN A 50 12.62 -22.10 -12.26
CA ASN A 50 12.48 -23.48 -11.75
C ASN A 50 11.79 -23.54 -10.37
N VAL A 51 11.47 -22.41 -9.77
CA VAL A 51 10.92 -22.31 -8.42
C VAL A 51 9.51 -21.74 -8.42
N VAL A 52 9.24 -20.77 -9.30
CA VAL A 52 7.94 -20.08 -9.40
C VAL A 52 7.19 -20.59 -10.61
N SER A 53 6.02 -21.16 -10.37
CA SER A 53 5.16 -21.75 -11.40
C SER A 53 4.12 -20.79 -11.96
N ALA A 54 3.85 -19.68 -11.29
CA ALA A 54 2.83 -18.71 -11.70
C ALA A 54 3.09 -17.30 -11.15
N VAL A 55 2.54 -16.31 -11.84
CA VAL A 55 2.46 -14.92 -11.41
C VAL A 55 1.02 -14.62 -10.98
N TYR A 56 0.86 -14.09 -9.77
CA TYR A 56 -0.43 -13.64 -9.28
C TYR A 56 -0.50 -12.12 -9.39
N ASP A 57 -1.30 -11.64 -10.33
CA ASP A 57 -1.59 -10.22 -10.46
C ASP A 57 -2.73 -9.85 -9.51
N SER A 58 -2.47 -8.91 -8.62
CA SER A 58 -3.44 -8.43 -7.64
C SER A 58 -3.80 -6.98 -7.88
N THR A 59 -5.10 -6.67 -7.88
CA THR A 59 -5.63 -5.32 -8.02
C THR A 59 -6.55 -5.03 -6.83
N LEU A 60 -6.28 -3.95 -6.11
CA LEU A 60 -7.02 -3.54 -4.93
C LEU A 60 -7.72 -2.22 -5.21
N ASN A 61 -9.03 -2.18 -4.99
CA ASN A 61 -9.83 -0.96 -5.07
C ASN A 61 -10.66 -0.75 -3.81
N PHE A 62 -10.85 0.51 -3.45
CA PHE A 62 -11.75 0.89 -2.37
C PHE A 62 -13.07 1.39 -2.94
N ARG A 63 -14.18 0.90 -2.38
CA ARG A 63 -15.52 1.30 -2.83
C ARG A 63 -15.72 2.80 -2.69
N ASN A 64 -16.56 3.37 -3.54
CA ASN A 64 -16.87 4.81 -3.58
C ASN A 64 -15.64 5.71 -3.79
N ASN A 65 -14.57 5.20 -4.39
CA ASN A 65 -13.29 5.92 -4.56
C ASN A 65 -12.76 6.52 -3.26
N GLU A 66 -13.05 5.87 -2.12
CA GLU A 66 -12.53 6.31 -0.84
C GLU A 66 -11.01 6.19 -0.81
N ASN A 67 -10.35 7.23 -0.31
CA ASN A 67 -8.91 7.22 -0.11
C ASN A 67 -8.62 6.79 1.34
N PRO A 68 -8.17 5.54 1.60
CA PRO A 68 -7.91 5.08 2.95
C PRO A 68 -6.69 5.78 3.52
N THR A 69 -6.84 6.32 4.71
CA THR A 69 -5.73 6.91 5.46
C THR A 69 -5.50 6.13 6.74
N LEU A 70 -4.24 6.05 7.16
CA LEU A 70 -3.89 5.39 8.42
C LEU A 70 -4.58 6.09 9.61
N LEU A 71 -4.66 7.42 9.57
CA LEU A 71 -5.38 8.20 10.58
C LEU A 71 -6.88 7.88 10.59
N GLY A 72 -7.49 7.68 9.40
CA GLY A 72 -8.89 7.25 9.30
C GLY A 72 -9.13 5.90 9.96
N VAL A 73 -8.25 4.92 9.74
CA VAL A 73 -8.31 3.60 10.38
C VAL A 73 -8.16 3.72 11.90
N LEU A 74 -7.22 4.51 12.39
CA LEU A 74 -7.03 4.75 13.83
C LEU A 74 -8.22 5.45 14.49
N ASN A 75 -8.92 6.30 13.74
CA ASN A 75 -10.15 6.95 14.20
C ASN A 75 -11.40 6.03 14.05
N GLY A 76 -11.23 4.76 13.68
CA GLY A 76 -12.33 3.80 13.55
C GLY A 76 -13.14 3.91 12.27
N LYS A 77 -12.65 4.63 11.25
CA LYS A 77 -13.34 4.70 9.95
C LYS A 77 -13.29 3.32 9.29
N LYS A 78 -14.45 2.85 8.84
CA LYS A 78 -14.56 1.59 8.08
C LYS A 78 -14.29 1.86 6.61
N TYR A 79 -13.44 1.03 6.00
CA TYR A 79 -13.18 1.03 4.58
C TYR A 79 -13.57 -0.31 3.98
N HIS A 80 -14.20 -0.27 2.80
CA HIS A 80 -14.53 -1.47 2.04
C HIS A 80 -13.56 -1.58 0.87
N ALA A 81 -12.82 -2.68 0.84
CA ALA A 81 -11.84 -2.96 -0.19
C ALA A 81 -12.24 -4.19 -0.98
N ASP A 82 -12.19 -4.10 -2.28
CA ASP A 82 -12.37 -5.21 -3.20
C ASP A 82 -10.99 -5.59 -3.76
N LEU A 83 -10.55 -6.81 -3.50
CA LEU A 83 -9.30 -7.37 -4.00
C LEU A 83 -9.63 -8.37 -5.12
N TYR A 84 -9.10 -8.12 -6.31
CA TYR A 84 -9.16 -9.05 -7.41
C TYR A 84 -7.77 -9.66 -7.65
N VAL A 85 -7.72 -10.99 -7.78
CA VAL A 85 -6.47 -11.73 -8.00
C VAL A 85 -6.63 -12.60 -9.23
N ARG A 86 -5.71 -12.45 -10.20
CA ARG A 86 -5.60 -13.32 -11.37
C ARG A 86 -4.32 -14.14 -11.25
N GLN A 87 -4.41 -15.40 -11.67
CA GLN A 87 -3.25 -16.23 -11.86
C GLN A 87 -2.87 -16.19 -13.34
N GLU A 88 -1.65 -15.77 -13.63
CA GLU A 88 -1.11 -15.65 -14.97
C GLU A 88 0.19 -16.45 -15.05
N VAL A 89 0.42 -17.05 -16.21
CA VAL A 89 1.68 -17.74 -16.50
C VAL A 89 2.28 -17.08 -17.74
N PRO A 90 3.46 -16.45 -17.66
CA PRO A 90 4.14 -15.95 -18.84
C PRO A 90 4.50 -17.12 -19.77
N GLU A 91 3.99 -17.13 -21.00
CA GLU A 91 4.17 -18.22 -21.94
C GLU A 91 5.59 -18.25 -22.51
N ASP A 92 6.22 -17.09 -22.70
CA ASP A 92 7.56 -16.98 -23.26
C ASP A 92 8.44 -16.01 -22.47
N GLU A 93 9.68 -16.44 -22.23
CA GLU A 93 10.69 -15.73 -21.45
C GLU A 93 11.27 -14.54 -22.22
N GLN A 94 11.45 -14.65 -23.53
CA GLN A 94 11.97 -13.58 -24.37
C GLN A 94 10.97 -12.44 -24.54
N GLU A 95 9.70 -12.72 -24.33
CA GLU A 95 8.60 -11.76 -24.43
C GLU A 95 8.10 -11.20 -23.08
N CYS A 96 8.75 -11.52 -21.95
CA CYS A 96 8.34 -11.04 -20.63
C CYS A 96 8.08 -9.53 -20.56
N SER A 97 8.85 -8.73 -21.29
CA SER A 97 8.65 -7.28 -21.32
C SER A 97 7.37 -6.89 -22.05
N LYS A 98 7.08 -7.51 -23.18
CA LYS A 98 5.86 -7.27 -23.96
C LYS A 98 4.64 -7.79 -23.20
N TRP A 99 4.77 -8.99 -22.62
CA TRP A 99 3.75 -9.58 -21.77
C TRP A 99 3.37 -8.66 -20.59
N LEU A 100 4.36 -8.11 -19.88
CA LEU A 100 4.10 -7.21 -18.76
C LEU A 100 3.43 -5.91 -19.22
N HIS A 101 3.79 -5.36 -20.35
CA HIS A 101 3.12 -4.19 -20.92
C HIS A 101 1.66 -4.50 -21.29
N LYS A 102 1.40 -5.66 -21.87
CA LYS A 102 0.05 -6.11 -22.20
C LYS A 102 -0.79 -6.30 -20.94
N LEU A 103 -0.23 -6.97 -19.91
CA LEU A 103 -0.87 -7.14 -18.60
C LEU A 103 -1.31 -5.79 -18.00
N TYR A 104 -0.45 -4.78 -18.08
CA TYR A 104 -0.76 -3.44 -17.55
C TYR A 104 -1.83 -2.70 -18.36
N GLN A 105 -1.92 -2.94 -19.67
CA GLN A 105 -3.01 -2.41 -20.51
C GLN A 105 -4.35 -3.05 -20.12
N GLU A 106 -4.37 -4.36 -19.94
CA GLU A 106 -5.56 -5.08 -19.49
C GLU A 106 -5.97 -4.64 -18.09
N LYS A 107 -5.00 -4.45 -17.20
CA LYS A 107 -5.21 -3.96 -15.85
C LYS A 107 -5.78 -2.54 -15.83
N ASP A 108 -5.31 -1.68 -16.72
CA ASP A 108 -5.79 -0.29 -16.85
C ASP A 108 -7.23 -0.24 -17.36
N ALA A 109 -7.57 -1.06 -18.38
CA ALA A 109 -8.93 -1.21 -18.88
C ALA A 109 -9.87 -1.80 -17.82
N PHE A 110 -9.39 -2.77 -17.06
CA PHE A 110 -10.13 -3.40 -15.97
C PHE A 110 -10.41 -2.41 -14.83
N GLN A 111 -9.45 -1.53 -14.55
CA GLN A 111 -9.60 -0.45 -13.58
C GLN A 111 -10.65 0.57 -14.03
N GLU A 112 -10.67 0.93 -15.31
CA GLU A 112 -11.67 1.82 -15.89
C GLU A 112 -13.09 1.23 -15.78
N GLU A 113 -13.22 -0.06 -16.04
CA GLU A 113 -14.50 -0.76 -15.87
C GLU A 113 -14.96 -0.76 -14.41
N TYR A 114 -14.08 -1.01 -13.46
CA TYR A 114 -14.39 -0.93 -12.04
C TYR A 114 -14.88 0.46 -11.64
N TYR A 115 -14.24 1.52 -12.11
CA TYR A 115 -14.69 2.89 -11.82
C TYR A 115 -16.06 3.22 -12.43
N ARG A 116 -16.41 2.57 -13.54
CA ARG A 116 -17.72 2.74 -14.18
C ARG A 116 -18.82 1.93 -13.50
N THR A 117 -18.53 0.70 -13.08
CA THR A 117 -19.53 -0.26 -12.54
C THR A 117 -19.56 -0.33 -11.02
N GLY A 118 -18.50 0.06 -10.35
CA GLY A 118 -18.34 -0.04 -8.90
C GLY A 118 -18.06 -1.46 -8.39
N THR A 119 -17.93 -2.44 -9.28
CA THR A 119 -17.71 -3.86 -8.91
C THR A 119 -16.81 -4.54 -9.91
N TYR A 120 -16.13 -5.59 -9.48
CA TYR A 120 -15.44 -6.50 -10.38
C TYR A 120 -16.42 -7.49 -11.04
N PRO A 121 -16.13 -8.02 -12.24
CA PRO A 121 -17.03 -8.91 -12.97
C PRO A 121 -17.22 -10.27 -12.29
N ALA A 122 -16.33 -10.66 -11.39
CA ALA A 122 -16.41 -11.93 -10.66
C ALA A 122 -17.34 -11.84 -9.44
N VAL A 123 -17.97 -12.95 -9.10
CA VAL A 123 -18.78 -13.05 -7.88
C VAL A 123 -17.88 -12.84 -6.66
N PRO A 124 -18.17 -11.87 -5.78
CA PRO A 124 -17.32 -11.57 -4.64
C PRO A 124 -17.36 -12.71 -3.60
N ILE A 125 -16.20 -13.18 -3.22
CA ILE A 125 -16.04 -14.12 -2.10
C ILE A 125 -15.76 -13.30 -0.85
N VAL A 126 -16.68 -13.30 0.11
CA VAL A 126 -16.46 -12.67 1.41
C VAL A 126 -15.72 -13.68 2.30
N PRO A 127 -14.45 -13.38 2.69
CA PRO A 127 -13.71 -14.31 3.54
C PRO A 127 -14.39 -14.45 4.91
N PRO A 128 -14.44 -15.66 5.48
CA PRO A 128 -15.04 -15.89 6.78
C PRO A 128 -14.28 -15.09 7.86
N GLN A 129 -15.04 -14.55 8.82
CA GLN A 129 -14.45 -13.87 9.97
C GLN A 129 -13.60 -14.86 10.78
N ARG A 130 -12.34 -14.50 11.00
CA ARG A 130 -11.40 -15.32 11.76
C ARG A 130 -11.31 -14.81 13.20
N PRO A 131 -11.82 -15.51 14.20
CA PRO A 131 -11.77 -15.07 15.59
C PRO A 131 -10.33 -15.00 16.15
N TRP A 132 -9.41 -15.75 15.55
CA TRP A 132 -7.99 -15.75 15.95
C TRP A 132 -7.31 -14.38 15.88
N THR A 133 -7.70 -13.52 14.95
CA THR A 133 -7.17 -12.15 14.87
C THR A 133 -7.60 -11.32 16.08
N LEU A 134 -8.86 -11.46 16.50
CA LEU A 134 -9.38 -10.80 17.70
C LEU A 134 -8.72 -11.35 18.98
N LEU A 135 -8.58 -12.67 19.10
CA LEU A 135 -7.92 -13.31 20.25
C LEU A 135 -6.46 -12.90 20.36
N ASN A 136 -5.73 -12.87 19.23
CA ASN A 136 -4.37 -12.38 19.23
C ASN A 136 -4.28 -10.90 19.63
N TRP A 137 -5.16 -10.05 19.12
CA TRP A 137 -5.22 -8.66 19.53
C TRP A 137 -5.53 -8.49 21.02
N LEU A 138 -6.53 -9.25 21.56
CA LEU A 138 -6.88 -9.24 22.98
C LEU A 138 -5.70 -9.70 23.85
N PHE A 139 -5.00 -10.75 23.43
CA PHE A 139 -3.81 -11.23 24.14
C PHE A 139 -2.76 -10.11 24.28
N TRP A 140 -2.41 -9.45 23.19
CA TRP A 140 -1.45 -8.37 23.21
C TRP A 140 -1.96 -7.13 23.97
N ALA A 141 -3.25 -6.82 23.84
CA ALA A 141 -3.85 -5.72 24.58
C ALA A 141 -3.78 -5.95 26.08
N VAL A 142 -4.14 -7.15 26.57
CA VAL A 142 -4.06 -7.48 28.00
C VAL A 142 -2.60 -7.47 28.46
N LEU A 143 -1.67 -8.07 27.70
CA LEU A 143 -0.27 -8.14 28.04
C LEU A 143 0.36 -6.74 28.23
N LEU A 144 -0.02 -5.78 27.39
CA LEU A 144 0.51 -4.43 27.42
C LEU A 144 -0.26 -3.52 28.41
N LEU A 145 -1.56 -3.61 28.43
CA LEU A 145 -2.40 -2.73 29.27
C LEU A 145 -2.37 -3.09 30.74
N TYR A 146 -2.26 -4.37 31.09
CA TYR A 146 -2.25 -4.79 32.49
C TYR A 146 -1.11 -4.18 33.30
N PRO A 147 0.17 -4.26 32.90
CA PRO A 147 1.26 -3.62 33.63
C PRO A 147 1.14 -2.10 33.64
N LEU A 148 0.62 -1.51 32.54
CA LEU A 148 0.40 -0.07 32.45
C LEU A 148 -0.66 0.40 33.48
N PHE A 149 -1.79 -0.32 33.60
CA PHE A 149 -2.82 -0.06 34.59
C PHE A 149 -2.31 -0.22 36.02
N LYS A 150 -1.54 -1.28 36.28
CA LYS A 150 -0.93 -1.49 37.59
C LYS A 150 0.01 -0.35 37.99
N LEU A 151 0.82 0.11 37.03
CA LEU A 151 1.70 1.27 37.23
C LEU A 151 0.89 2.53 37.50
N LEU A 152 -0.17 2.78 36.74
CA LEU A 152 -1.04 3.95 36.94
C LEU A 152 -1.70 3.94 38.32
N ILE A 153 -2.23 2.80 38.75
CA ILE A 153 -2.83 2.64 40.08
C ILE A 153 -1.80 2.91 41.17
N ASN A 154 -0.58 2.39 41.07
CA ASN A 154 0.50 2.64 42.01
C ASN A 154 0.87 4.14 42.09
N MET A 155 0.88 4.81 40.94
CA MET A 155 1.16 6.25 40.88
C MET A 155 0.07 7.08 41.57
N ILE A 156 -1.20 6.73 41.35
CA ILE A 156 -2.34 7.37 42.03
C ILE A 156 -2.25 7.14 43.53
N ASN A 157 -1.99 5.91 43.97
CA ASN A 157 -1.88 5.58 45.39
C ASN A 157 -0.68 6.23 46.08
N SER A 158 0.39 6.57 45.34
CA SER A 158 1.55 7.27 45.89
C SER A 158 1.27 8.74 46.30
N GLY A 159 0.13 9.30 45.87
CA GLY A 159 -0.30 10.66 46.19
C GLY A 159 0.56 11.78 45.61
N SER A 160 1.57 11.44 44.81
CA SER A 160 2.47 12.44 44.21
C SER A 160 1.88 13.02 42.94
N SER A 161 1.40 14.25 43.01
CA SER A 161 0.88 14.99 41.84
C SER A 161 1.94 15.20 40.76
N LEU A 162 3.21 15.33 41.14
CA LEU A 162 4.32 15.51 40.19
C LEU A 162 4.54 14.26 39.31
N THR A 163 4.50 13.05 39.88
CA THR A 163 4.66 11.81 39.14
C THR A 163 3.49 11.58 38.19
N LEU A 164 2.26 11.90 38.62
CA LEU A 164 1.09 11.77 37.75
C LEU A 164 1.15 12.77 36.59
N ALA A 165 1.55 14.00 36.83
CA ALA A 165 1.70 15.03 35.79
C ALA A 165 2.79 14.67 34.79
N SER A 166 3.94 14.15 35.23
CA SER A 166 5.01 13.72 34.34
C SER A 166 4.58 12.55 33.46
N PHE A 167 3.84 11.59 34.00
CA PHE A 167 3.28 10.47 33.23
C PHE A 167 2.28 10.93 32.17
N ALA A 168 1.34 11.82 32.55
CA ALA A 168 0.38 12.41 31.63
C ALA A 168 1.10 13.20 30.52
N PHE A 169 2.13 13.95 30.84
CA PHE A 169 2.94 14.66 29.85
C PHE A 169 3.60 13.72 28.83
N VAL A 170 4.20 12.61 29.28
CA VAL A 170 4.81 11.61 28.39
C VAL A 170 3.77 11.02 27.46
N ILE A 171 2.58 10.65 27.95
CA ILE A 171 1.49 10.10 27.12
C ILE A 171 1.03 11.11 26.05
N ILE A 172 0.85 12.38 26.44
CA ILE A 172 0.45 13.44 25.53
C ILE A 172 1.51 13.63 24.44
N MET A 173 2.79 13.74 24.83
CA MET A 173 3.90 13.91 23.88
C MET A 173 4.02 12.72 22.92
N ALA A 174 3.89 11.50 23.43
CA ALA A 174 3.88 10.30 22.60
C ALA A 174 2.72 10.30 21.59
N SER A 175 1.51 10.66 22.04
CA SER A 175 0.32 10.75 21.19
C SER A 175 0.46 11.80 20.08
N VAL A 176 0.99 12.98 20.42
CA VAL A 176 1.29 14.05 19.46
C VAL A 176 2.36 13.59 18.47
N GLY A 177 3.43 12.94 18.95
CA GLY A 177 4.50 12.42 18.11
C GLY A 177 4.01 11.37 17.10
N VAL A 178 3.18 10.43 17.54
CA VAL A 178 2.58 9.42 16.66
C VAL A 178 1.68 10.08 15.60
N ARG A 179 0.82 11.02 16.00
CA ARG A 179 -0.03 11.74 15.04
C ARG A 179 0.80 12.55 14.03
N TRP A 180 1.87 13.17 14.47
CA TRP A 180 2.79 13.89 13.59
C TRP A 180 3.47 12.94 12.59
N MET A 181 4.00 11.81 13.05
CA MET A 181 4.60 10.78 12.18
C MET A 181 3.61 10.29 11.13
N ILE A 182 2.36 10.02 11.52
CA ILE A 182 1.31 9.59 10.58
C ILE A 182 1.07 10.67 9.52
N GLY A 183 0.96 11.93 9.91
CA GLY A 183 0.77 13.05 8.98
C GLY A 183 1.93 13.24 8.00
N VAL A 184 3.17 12.88 8.38
CA VAL A 184 4.33 12.89 7.47
C VAL A 184 4.27 11.76 6.43
N THR A 185 3.61 10.65 6.76
CA THR A 185 3.48 9.48 5.86
C THR A 185 2.29 9.55 4.91
N GLU A 186 1.43 10.57 5.04
CA GLU A 186 0.28 10.72 4.14
C GLU A 186 0.68 10.92 2.68
N ILE A 187 -0.08 10.31 1.78
CA ILE A 187 0.21 10.17 0.35
C ILE A 187 0.34 11.52 -0.38
N ASN A 188 -0.34 12.57 0.10
CA ASN A 188 -0.31 13.90 -0.49
C ASN A 188 1.06 14.61 -0.43
N LYS A 189 1.95 14.15 0.44
CA LYS A 189 3.34 14.62 0.52
C LYS A 189 4.29 13.75 -0.29
N GLY A 190 3.95 13.44 -1.54
CA GLY A 190 4.67 12.53 -2.42
C GLY A 190 6.18 12.45 -2.15
N SER A 191 6.68 11.23 -2.04
CA SER A 191 8.11 10.96 -1.88
C SER A 191 8.91 11.65 -2.99
N ALA A 192 9.84 12.53 -2.63
CA ALA A 192 10.82 13.13 -3.55
C ALA A 192 11.82 12.11 -4.12
N TYR A 193 11.71 10.84 -3.70
CA TYR A 193 12.56 9.75 -4.15
C TYR A 193 12.34 9.51 -5.65
N GLY A 194 13.39 9.68 -6.43
CA GLY A 194 13.38 9.54 -7.88
C GLY A 194 13.41 10.86 -8.68
N ASN A 195 13.16 12.00 -8.07
CA ASN A 195 13.21 13.29 -8.76
C ASN A 195 14.63 13.91 -8.88
N ASN A 196 15.65 13.34 -8.21
CA ASN A 196 16.99 13.91 -8.18
C ASN A 196 17.80 13.68 -9.47
N HIS A 197 17.38 12.77 -10.34
CA HIS A 197 18.13 12.52 -11.59
C HIS A 197 17.97 13.61 -12.66
N ASN A 198 16.95 14.45 -12.60
CA ASN A 198 16.74 15.50 -13.59
C ASN A 198 17.46 16.82 -13.26
N LYS A 199 17.92 17.03 -12.02
CA LYS A 199 18.67 18.24 -11.64
C LYS A 199 20.15 18.18 -12.07
N GLN A 200 20.71 17.01 -12.34
CA GLN A 200 22.11 16.86 -12.77
C GLN A 200 22.32 16.93 -14.29
N LYS A 201 21.26 16.91 -15.10
CA LYS A 201 21.36 17.04 -16.56
C LYS A 201 21.14 18.47 -17.08
N GLN A 202 20.91 19.44 -16.21
CA GLN A 202 20.73 20.85 -16.54
C GLN A 202 21.83 21.75 -15.99
N LYS A 203 23.02 21.19 -15.66
CA LYS A 203 24.25 21.96 -15.40
C LYS A 203 25.30 21.62 -16.42
#